data_4adb9160711c219e066c7113e9771921
#
_entry.id   4adb9160711c219e066c7113e9771921
#
_cell.length_a   1.000
_cell.length_b   1.000
_cell.length_c   1.000
_cell.angle_alpha   90.00
_cell.angle_beta   90.00
_cell.angle_gamma   90.00
#
_symmetry.space_group_name_H-M   'P 1'
#
loop_
_entity.id
_entity.type
_entity.pdbx_description
1 polymer ?
#
loop_
_entity_poly.entity_id
_entity_poly.type
_entity_poly.pdbx_seq_one_letter_code
_entity_poly.pdbx_strand_id
1 'polypeptide(L)'
;WRHMRFIFLIIFLISNIYANTNKDFTLYKKDGTTSGHTLLIIGGIHGDEPGGYFAPAFLEKYYTIKKGSVWIAPSVNIDSMIANQRGIYGDMNRKFSTISKDDKDLKNIEKIKSLILDKKVDLILNLHDGHGFYRQNYENAIFNPRAWGQATIIDQDKIHSLEKFGNLDEIASTVRDNLNKDKLFQDHHYFGVKNTETKAKDEQQQLSLTFFAVTNNKPAFAIETSKNITDLTEKVIYQLKSIEEFMRIMDIEFSRNFDINNYKEVQKLLF
;
A
#
# COMPACT_ATOMS: atom_id res chain seq x y z
N TRP A 1 40.40 37.13 -0.48
CA TRP A 1 39.01 37.21 -1.03
C TRP A 1 38.77 36.23 -2.19
N ARG A 2 39.75 35.97 -3.08
CA ARG A 2 39.63 35.02 -4.20
C ARG A 2 39.51 33.55 -3.73
N HIS A 3 40.21 33.16 -2.66
CA HIS A 3 40.17 31.81 -2.10
C HIS A 3 38.86 31.53 -1.37
N MET A 4 38.23 32.51 -0.74
CA MET A 4 36.96 32.37 -0.05
C MET A 4 35.78 32.14 -1.03
N ARG A 5 35.82 32.75 -2.23
CA ARG A 5 34.82 32.52 -3.29
C ARG A 5 34.88 31.09 -3.86
N PHE A 6 36.08 30.51 -3.97
CA PHE A 6 36.28 29.14 -4.44
C PHE A 6 35.74 28.10 -3.43
N ILE A 7 35.93 28.32 -2.16
CA ILE A 7 35.42 27.43 -1.10
C ILE A 7 33.90 27.49 -1.05
N PHE A 8 33.27 28.64 -1.21
CA PHE A 8 31.80 28.76 -1.28
C PHE A 8 31.23 28.06 -2.53
N LEU A 9 31.90 28.09 -3.67
CA LEU A 9 31.48 27.41 -4.88
C LEU A 9 31.57 25.89 -4.74
N ILE A 10 32.62 25.39 -4.08
CA ILE A 10 32.79 23.95 -3.83
C ILE A 10 31.76 23.44 -2.81
N ILE A 11 31.44 24.19 -1.75
CA ILE A 11 30.41 23.85 -0.77
C ILE A 11 29.04 23.85 -1.43
N PHE A 12 28.75 24.78 -2.34
CA PHE A 12 27.49 24.80 -3.09
C PHE A 12 27.36 23.66 -4.09
N LEU A 13 28.46 23.24 -4.73
CA LEU A 13 28.51 22.07 -5.61
C LEU A 13 28.34 20.76 -4.83
N ILE A 14 28.95 20.64 -3.65
CA ILE A 14 28.83 19.44 -2.80
C ILE A 14 27.41 19.33 -2.22
N SER A 15 26.79 20.45 -1.81
CA SER A 15 25.40 20.43 -1.31
C SER A 15 24.37 20.02 -2.38
N ASN A 16 24.63 20.28 -3.65
CA ASN A 16 23.76 19.85 -4.76
C ASN A 16 23.96 18.37 -5.15
N ILE A 17 25.08 17.74 -4.79
CA ILE A 17 25.32 16.32 -5.11
C ILE A 17 24.54 15.40 -4.16
N TYR A 18 24.26 15.84 -2.91
CA TYR A 18 23.51 15.05 -1.92
C TYR A 18 21.97 15.22 -2.00
N ALA A 19 21.46 16.16 -2.80
CA ALA A 19 20.03 16.51 -2.83
C ALA A 19 19.21 15.77 -3.88
N ASN A 20 19.69 14.65 -4.43
CA ASN A 20 19.17 14.20 -5.72
C ASN A 20 18.58 12.78 -5.76
N THR A 21 18.35 12.14 -4.62
CA THR A 21 17.66 10.85 -4.53
C THR A 21 16.44 10.97 -3.64
N ASN A 22 15.40 10.18 -3.91
CA ASN A 22 14.24 10.10 -3.03
C ASN A 22 14.67 9.73 -1.60
N LYS A 23 14.07 10.38 -0.59
CA LYS A 23 14.36 10.11 0.82
C LYS A 23 14.11 8.64 1.15
N ASP A 24 15.01 8.07 1.95
CA ASP A 24 14.86 6.70 2.44
C ASP A 24 13.67 6.59 3.38
N PHE A 25 12.97 5.46 3.33
CA PHE A 25 11.82 5.21 4.18
C PHE A 25 12.16 4.31 5.37
N THR A 26 11.36 4.42 6.44
CA THR A 26 11.47 3.57 7.63
C THR A 26 10.59 2.33 7.48
N LEU A 27 11.14 1.18 7.89
CA LEU A 27 10.42 -0.07 8.08
C LEU A 27 10.22 -0.31 9.57
N TYR A 28 8.99 -0.46 10.00
CA TYR A 28 8.62 -0.87 11.36
C TYR A 28 8.27 -2.35 11.36
N LYS A 29 8.79 -3.10 12.34
CA LYS A 29 8.47 -4.52 12.51
C LYS A 29 7.78 -4.70 13.87
N LYS A 30 6.56 -5.22 13.82
CA LYS A 30 5.77 -5.53 15.03
C LYS A 30 5.62 -7.04 15.10
N ASP A 31 6.37 -7.63 16.01
CA ASP A 31 6.38 -9.07 16.23
C ASP A 31 5.51 -9.42 17.44
N GLY A 32 4.67 -10.44 17.30
CA GLY A 32 3.91 -11.02 18.40
C GLY A 32 4.81 -11.85 19.34
N THR A 33 4.31 -12.13 20.53
CA THR A 33 4.98 -13.05 21.48
C THR A 33 4.92 -14.51 21.02
N THR A 34 3.97 -14.83 20.15
CA THR A 34 3.79 -16.14 19.53
C THR A 34 4.16 -16.06 18.04
N SER A 35 4.96 -16.99 17.57
CA SER A 35 5.34 -17.09 16.15
C SER A 35 4.11 -17.35 15.26
N GLY A 36 4.17 -16.91 14.02
CA GLY A 36 3.11 -17.08 13.03
C GLY A 36 3.53 -16.50 11.69
N HIS A 37 2.55 -16.20 10.84
CA HIS A 37 2.77 -15.60 9.52
C HIS A 37 3.22 -14.14 9.61
N THR A 38 3.86 -13.67 8.54
CA THR A 38 4.34 -12.29 8.42
C THR A 38 3.63 -11.58 7.27
N LEU A 39 2.93 -10.51 7.60
CA LEU A 39 2.30 -9.59 6.64
C LEU A 39 3.21 -8.39 6.40
N LEU A 40 3.53 -8.10 5.13
CA LEU A 40 4.22 -6.87 4.72
C LEU A 40 3.20 -5.86 4.19
N ILE A 41 3.20 -4.67 4.77
CA ILE A 41 2.32 -3.56 4.35
C ILE A 41 3.18 -2.43 3.79
N ILE A 42 2.92 -2.06 2.55
CA ILE A 42 3.57 -0.95 1.83
C ILE A 42 2.54 0.15 1.62
N GLY A 43 2.84 1.35 2.09
CA GLY A 43 2.02 2.53 1.90
C GLY A 43 2.81 3.71 1.33
N GLY A 44 2.10 4.65 0.71
CA GLY A 44 2.70 5.88 0.21
C GLY A 44 3.59 5.71 -1.02
N ILE A 45 3.31 4.75 -1.89
CA ILE A 45 3.93 4.66 -3.24
C ILE A 45 3.54 5.89 -4.06
N HIS A 46 2.28 6.34 -3.94
CA HIS A 46 1.80 7.59 -4.52
C HIS A 46 1.58 8.62 -3.41
N GLY A 47 2.15 9.80 -3.59
CA GLY A 47 2.12 10.85 -2.57
C GLY A 47 0.79 11.59 -2.47
N ASP A 48 -0.09 11.46 -3.46
CA ASP A 48 -1.45 12.03 -3.52
C ASP A 48 -2.54 11.06 -3.05
N GLU A 49 -2.17 9.97 -2.34
CA GLU A 49 -3.06 8.91 -1.90
C GLU A 49 -3.03 8.75 -0.37
N PRO A 50 -3.65 9.71 0.37
CA PRO A 50 -3.50 9.80 1.82
C PRO A 50 -4.05 8.60 2.60
N GLY A 51 -5.12 7.94 2.13
CA GLY A 51 -5.61 6.70 2.76
C GLY A 51 -4.54 5.63 2.81
N GLY A 52 -3.76 5.51 1.72
CA GLY A 52 -2.71 4.51 1.57
C GLY A 52 -1.50 4.69 2.49
N TYR A 53 -1.23 5.89 3.03
CA TYR A 53 -0.12 6.10 3.95
C TYR A 53 -0.53 6.45 5.38
N PHE A 54 -1.68 7.07 5.61
CA PHE A 54 -2.15 7.32 6.96
C PHE A 54 -2.61 6.03 7.67
N ALA A 55 -3.26 5.11 6.99
CA ALA A 55 -3.72 3.88 7.59
C ALA A 55 -2.57 2.99 8.13
N PRO A 56 -1.49 2.71 7.39
CA PRO A 56 -0.39 1.93 7.93
C PRO A 56 0.40 2.67 9.02
N ALA A 57 0.50 3.99 8.97
CA ALA A 57 1.08 4.79 10.06
C ALA A 57 0.22 4.72 11.33
N PHE A 58 -1.11 4.73 11.18
CA PHE A 58 -2.05 4.56 12.27
C PHE A 58 -1.97 3.15 12.89
N LEU A 59 -1.85 2.12 12.05
CA LEU A 59 -1.65 0.74 12.50
C LEU A 59 -0.34 0.61 13.29
N GLU A 60 0.73 1.18 12.79
CA GLU A 60 2.03 1.18 13.47
C GLU A 60 1.91 1.74 14.90
N LYS A 61 1.20 2.84 15.07
CA LYS A 61 1.08 3.56 16.34
C LYS A 61 0.13 2.90 17.33
N TYR A 62 -1.02 2.38 16.87
CA TYR A 62 -2.15 2.03 17.74
C TYR A 62 -2.46 0.54 17.83
N TYR A 63 -1.76 -0.32 17.09
CA TYR A 63 -1.97 -1.76 17.16
C TYR A 63 -0.84 -2.48 17.88
N THR A 64 -1.19 -3.54 18.58
CA THR A 64 -0.25 -4.48 19.18
C THR A 64 -0.46 -5.85 18.56
N ILE A 65 0.61 -6.45 18.04
CA ILE A 65 0.57 -7.81 17.48
C ILE A 65 0.85 -8.80 18.62
N LYS A 66 0.04 -9.85 18.71
CA LYS A 66 0.13 -10.90 19.74
C LYS A 66 0.68 -12.20 19.17
N LYS A 67 0.28 -12.55 17.92
CA LYS A 67 0.75 -13.73 17.19
C LYS A 67 1.08 -13.35 15.76
N GLY A 68 2.16 -13.91 15.23
CA GLY A 68 2.67 -13.55 13.90
C GLY A 68 3.43 -12.25 13.89
N SER A 69 3.61 -11.65 12.73
CA SER A 69 4.38 -10.42 12.52
C SER A 69 3.70 -9.51 11.49
N VAL A 70 3.79 -8.20 11.70
CA VAL A 70 3.40 -7.20 10.71
C VAL A 70 4.57 -6.25 10.46
N TRP A 71 5.06 -6.23 9.23
CA TRP A 71 6.10 -5.32 8.77
C TRP A 71 5.46 -4.18 8.01
N ILE A 72 5.75 -2.95 8.41
CA ILE A 72 5.03 -1.75 7.94
C ILE A 72 6.02 -0.75 7.39
N ALA A 73 5.89 -0.41 6.10
CA ALA A 73 6.56 0.71 5.45
C ALA A 73 5.50 1.73 5.04
N PRO A 74 5.12 2.68 5.92
CA PRO A 74 3.93 3.52 5.70
C PRO A 74 4.15 4.60 4.65
N SER A 75 5.41 4.95 4.33
CA SER A 75 5.75 6.17 3.58
C SER A 75 6.96 5.93 2.69
N VAL A 76 6.79 5.12 1.61
CA VAL A 76 7.94 4.71 0.78
C VAL A 76 8.39 5.75 -0.25
N ASN A 77 7.53 6.76 -0.54
CA ASN A 77 7.82 7.84 -1.48
C ASN A 77 7.63 9.21 -0.82
N ILE A 78 8.48 9.48 0.19
CA ILE A 78 8.36 10.64 1.07
C ILE A 78 8.34 11.96 0.29
N ASP A 79 9.21 12.11 -0.71
CA ASP A 79 9.30 13.36 -1.48
C ASP A 79 8.01 13.63 -2.27
N SER A 80 7.39 12.61 -2.85
CA SER A 80 6.10 12.73 -3.52
C SER A 80 4.96 13.03 -2.54
N MET A 81 5.01 12.47 -1.32
CA MET A 81 4.03 12.77 -0.26
C MET A 81 4.14 14.23 0.19
N ILE A 82 5.35 14.75 0.41
CA ILE A 82 5.58 16.17 0.76
C ILE A 82 5.05 17.09 -0.34
N ALA A 83 5.25 16.70 -1.60
CA ALA A 83 4.77 17.46 -2.76
C ALA A 83 3.27 17.27 -3.04
N ASN A 84 2.61 16.33 -2.37
CA ASN A 84 1.23 15.91 -2.66
C ASN A 84 1.02 15.60 -4.15
N GLN A 85 1.93 14.80 -4.72
CA GLN A 85 1.90 14.38 -6.11
C GLN A 85 2.00 12.87 -6.22
N ARG A 86 1.43 12.30 -7.28
CA ARG A 86 1.51 10.87 -7.54
C ARG A 86 2.96 10.36 -7.52
N GLY A 87 3.88 11.09 -8.19
CA GLY A 87 5.30 10.76 -8.21
C GLY A 87 6.12 11.89 -8.83
N ILE A 88 6.95 12.58 -8.03
CA ILE A 88 7.78 13.69 -8.52
C ILE A 88 8.94 13.21 -9.43
N TYR A 89 9.34 11.95 -9.30
CA TYR A 89 10.35 11.31 -10.15
C TYR A 89 9.73 10.30 -11.12
N GLY A 90 8.44 10.47 -11.45
CA GLY A 90 7.63 9.54 -12.22
C GLY A 90 6.84 8.57 -11.31
N ASP A 91 5.97 7.76 -11.93
CA ASP A 91 5.14 6.80 -11.19
C ASP A 91 5.99 5.67 -10.61
N MET A 92 6.20 5.67 -9.29
CA MET A 92 6.99 4.66 -8.60
C MET A 92 6.40 3.25 -8.78
N ASN A 93 5.05 3.13 -8.87
CA ASN A 93 4.38 1.85 -9.09
C ASN A 93 4.48 1.34 -10.56
N ARG A 94 5.32 1.94 -11.38
CA ARG A 94 5.68 1.50 -12.75
C ARG A 94 7.16 1.17 -12.89
N LYS A 95 7.89 1.00 -11.77
CA LYS A 95 9.34 0.80 -11.75
C LYS A 95 9.78 -0.56 -11.20
N PHE A 96 8.83 -1.48 -10.94
CA PHE A 96 9.14 -2.78 -10.32
C PHE A 96 9.60 -3.84 -11.32
N SER A 97 9.31 -3.72 -12.60
CA SER A 97 9.88 -4.59 -13.64
C SER A 97 11.33 -4.19 -13.93
N THR A 98 11.50 -2.96 -14.41
CA THR A 98 12.81 -2.40 -14.76
C THR A 98 12.93 -0.98 -14.24
N ILE A 99 14.14 -0.61 -13.81
CA ILE A 99 14.45 0.75 -13.33
C ILE A 99 15.85 1.15 -13.80
N SER A 100 16.02 2.40 -14.21
CA SER A 100 17.34 2.95 -14.59
C SER A 100 18.24 3.09 -13.36
N LYS A 101 19.57 2.93 -13.58
CA LYS A 101 20.57 3.16 -12.54
C LYS A 101 20.60 4.61 -12.03
N ASP A 102 20.19 5.55 -12.86
CA ASP A 102 20.14 6.98 -12.52
C ASP A 102 18.78 7.43 -11.99
N ASP A 103 17.81 6.49 -11.82
CA ASP A 103 16.49 6.83 -11.30
C ASP A 103 16.58 7.20 -9.83
N LYS A 104 15.92 8.29 -9.47
CA LYS A 104 15.90 8.81 -8.08
C LYS A 104 15.25 7.87 -7.09
N ASP A 105 14.33 7.01 -7.56
CA ASP A 105 13.61 6.03 -6.74
C ASP A 105 14.36 4.69 -6.62
N LEU A 106 15.49 4.50 -7.33
CA LEU A 106 16.18 3.21 -7.40
C LEU A 106 16.41 2.57 -6.04
N LYS A 107 16.98 3.33 -5.10
CA LYS A 107 17.29 2.84 -3.75
C LYS A 107 16.04 2.33 -3.02
N ASN A 108 14.94 3.08 -3.10
CA ASN A 108 13.69 2.70 -2.44
C ASN A 108 13.03 1.51 -3.14
N ILE A 109 13.04 1.46 -4.47
CA ILE A 109 12.53 0.31 -5.25
C ILE A 109 13.31 -0.97 -4.91
N GLU A 110 14.65 -0.93 -4.89
CA GLU A 110 15.47 -2.09 -4.53
C GLU A 110 15.21 -2.56 -3.08
N LYS A 111 15.08 -1.61 -2.15
CA LYS A 111 14.74 -1.91 -0.76
C LYS A 111 13.35 -2.57 -0.66
N ILE A 112 12.34 -2.05 -1.36
CA ILE A 112 11.00 -2.65 -1.39
C ILE A 112 11.05 -4.07 -1.99
N LYS A 113 11.73 -4.25 -3.13
CA LYS A 113 11.92 -5.58 -3.75
C LYS A 113 12.57 -6.57 -2.79
N SER A 114 13.60 -6.14 -2.06
CA SER A 114 14.26 -6.99 -1.07
C SER A 114 13.33 -7.42 0.06
N LEU A 115 12.45 -6.52 0.52
CA LEU A 115 11.44 -6.84 1.54
C LEU A 115 10.38 -7.83 1.01
N ILE A 116 9.90 -7.63 -0.21
CA ILE A 116 8.95 -8.55 -0.87
C ILE A 116 9.55 -9.96 -0.97
N LEU A 117 10.83 -10.06 -1.34
CA LEU A 117 11.53 -11.34 -1.54
C LEU A 117 12.04 -11.97 -0.24
N ASP A 118 11.92 -11.29 0.90
CA ASP A 118 12.31 -11.86 2.20
C ASP A 118 11.52 -13.16 2.46
N LYS A 119 12.23 -14.21 2.87
CA LYS A 119 11.64 -15.54 3.11
C LYS A 119 10.64 -15.55 4.25
N LYS A 120 10.72 -14.60 5.17
CA LYS A 120 9.78 -14.46 6.28
C LYS A 120 8.44 -13.87 5.87
N VAL A 121 8.39 -13.10 4.78
CA VAL A 121 7.17 -12.46 4.30
C VAL A 121 6.30 -13.47 3.57
N ASP A 122 5.08 -13.67 4.07
CA ASP A 122 4.11 -14.61 3.52
C ASP A 122 3.12 -13.94 2.57
N LEU A 123 2.76 -12.68 2.83
CA LEU A 123 1.76 -11.93 2.04
C LEU A 123 2.09 -10.44 2.05
N ILE A 124 1.77 -9.75 0.95
CA ILE A 124 2.02 -8.32 0.77
C ILE A 124 0.71 -7.57 0.54
N LEU A 125 0.53 -6.45 1.24
CA LEU A 125 -0.48 -5.44 0.95
C LEU A 125 0.19 -4.16 0.43
N ASN A 126 -0.30 -3.66 -0.70
CA ASN A 126 0.08 -2.38 -1.28
C ASN A 126 -1.12 -1.43 -1.19
N LEU A 127 -1.00 -0.34 -0.44
CA LEU A 127 -2.14 0.51 -0.08
C LEU A 127 -2.20 1.75 -0.95
N HIS A 128 -3.38 2.01 -1.51
CA HIS A 128 -3.64 3.07 -2.48
C HIS A 128 -4.98 3.77 -2.26
N ASP A 129 -5.16 4.89 -2.95
CA ASP A 129 -6.46 5.51 -3.20
C ASP A 129 -6.69 5.59 -4.73
N GLY A 130 -7.70 4.88 -5.24
CA GLY A 130 -8.05 4.82 -6.66
C GLY A 130 -9.19 5.74 -7.07
N HIS A 131 -9.28 6.05 -8.35
CA HIS A 131 -10.38 6.85 -8.88
C HIS A 131 -11.69 6.08 -8.90
N GLY A 132 -12.81 6.77 -8.61
CA GLY A 132 -14.16 6.24 -8.69
C GLY A 132 -14.42 5.11 -7.71
N PHE A 133 -15.48 4.36 -7.99
CA PHE A 133 -15.89 3.18 -7.25
C PHE A 133 -16.01 2.02 -8.23
N TYR A 134 -15.19 0.99 -8.04
CA TYR A 134 -15.21 -0.17 -8.90
C TYR A 134 -16.58 -0.87 -8.86
N ARG A 135 -17.10 -1.18 -10.03
CA ARG A 135 -18.30 -1.99 -10.25
C ARG A 135 -18.06 -2.92 -11.44
N GLN A 136 -18.57 -4.12 -11.37
CA GLN A 136 -18.49 -5.08 -12.49
C GLN A 136 -19.17 -4.56 -13.75
N ASN A 137 -20.28 -3.85 -13.59
CA ASN A 137 -21.05 -3.25 -14.67
C ASN A 137 -20.95 -1.73 -14.65
N TYR A 138 -21.09 -1.12 -15.82
CA TYR A 138 -21.13 0.33 -15.94
C TYR A 138 -22.45 0.87 -15.38
N GLU A 139 -22.37 1.71 -14.38
CA GLU A 139 -23.50 2.47 -13.84
C GLU A 139 -23.43 3.94 -14.29
N ASN A 140 -22.26 4.58 -14.14
CA ASN A 140 -22.00 5.95 -14.58
C ASN A 140 -20.48 6.23 -14.61
N ALA A 141 -20.09 7.48 -14.82
CA ALA A 141 -18.67 7.88 -14.94
C ALA A 141 -17.83 7.61 -13.67
N ILE A 142 -18.47 7.54 -12.49
CA ILE A 142 -17.80 7.33 -11.20
C ILE A 142 -17.89 5.85 -10.77
N PHE A 143 -19.00 5.19 -11.07
CA PHE A 143 -19.29 3.79 -10.73
C PHE A 143 -19.21 2.93 -11.99
N ASN A 144 -18.09 2.25 -12.21
CA ASN A 144 -17.86 1.52 -13.46
C ASN A 144 -16.67 0.52 -13.36
N PRO A 145 -16.50 -0.36 -14.36
CA PRO A 145 -15.41 -1.35 -14.37
C PRO A 145 -14.00 -0.77 -14.56
N ARG A 146 -13.86 0.49 -15.01
CA ARG A 146 -12.58 1.15 -15.18
C ARG A 146 -12.10 1.81 -13.89
N ALA A 147 -13.00 2.05 -12.95
CA ALA A 147 -12.65 2.58 -11.63
C ALA A 147 -11.71 1.62 -10.87
N TRP A 148 -10.93 2.17 -9.96
CA TRP A 148 -9.99 1.44 -9.11
C TRP A 148 -10.41 1.50 -7.64
N GLY A 149 -11.04 2.59 -7.19
CA GLY A 149 -11.41 2.83 -5.80
C GLY A 149 -12.45 1.85 -5.27
N GLN A 150 -12.42 1.65 -3.96
CA GLN A 150 -13.26 0.75 -3.18
C GLN A 150 -13.15 -0.71 -3.68
N ALA A 151 -11.92 -1.20 -3.83
CA ALA A 151 -11.69 -2.58 -4.23
C ALA A 151 -10.35 -3.14 -3.72
N THR A 152 -10.32 -4.46 -3.57
CA THR A 152 -9.09 -5.23 -3.57
C THR A 152 -8.73 -5.54 -5.02
N ILE A 153 -7.52 -5.19 -5.42
CA ILE A 153 -7.00 -5.49 -6.76
C ILE A 153 -6.10 -6.71 -6.68
N ILE A 154 -6.33 -7.65 -7.59
CA ILE A 154 -5.49 -8.83 -7.81
C ILE A 154 -5.01 -8.87 -9.25
N ASP A 155 -3.80 -9.39 -9.47
CA ASP A 155 -3.20 -9.49 -10.80
C ASP A 155 -3.61 -10.79 -11.54
N GLN A 156 -4.07 -11.78 -10.80
CA GLN A 156 -4.53 -13.09 -11.28
C GLN A 156 -5.34 -13.79 -10.19
N ASP A 157 -6.11 -14.81 -10.55
CA ASP A 157 -6.94 -15.56 -9.60
C ASP A 157 -6.12 -16.37 -8.60
N LYS A 158 -5.01 -16.98 -9.07
CA LYS A 158 -4.28 -17.96 -8.28
C LYS A 158 -2.79 -18.02 -8.62
N ILE A 159 -1.95 -18.18 -7.60
CA ILE A 159 -0.55 -18.59 -7.72
C ILE A 159 -0.48 -20.10 -7.48
N HIS A 160 -0.46 -20.89 -8.56
CA HIS A 160 -0.62 -22.35 -8.50
C HIS A 160 0.51 -23.06 -7.76
N SER A 161 1.69 -22.46 -7.65
CA SER A 161 2.84 -23.02 -6.93
C SER A 161 2.74 -22.92 -5.41
N LEU A 162 1.73 -22.21 -4.87
CA LEU A 162 1.57 -21.98 -3.45
C LEU A 162 0.37 -22.74 -2.89
N GLU A 163 0.60 -23.48 -1.81
CA GLU A 163 -0.45 -24.15 -1.04
C GLU A 163 -1.19 -23.16 -0.12
N LYS A 164 -0.45 -22.24 0.51
CA LYS A 164 -1.01 -21.21 1.41
C LYS A 164 -1.04 -19.86 0.72
N PHE A 165 -2.12 -19.14 0.92
CA PHE A 165 -2.37 -17.79 0.40
C PHE A 165 -2.27 -17.64 -1.13
N GLY A 166 -2.14 -18.75 -1.87
CA GLY A 166 -2.01 -18.73 -3.33
C GLY A 166 -3.35 -18.49 -4.06
N ASN A 167 -4.50 -18.70 -3.44
CA ASN A 167 -5.82 -18.43 -4.03
C ASN A 167 -6.22 -16.97 -3.78
N LEU A 168 -5.75 -16.07 -4.67
CA LEU A 168 -5.89 -14.63 -4.49
C LEU A 168 -7.35 -14.18 -4.61
N ASP A 169 -8.12 -14.79 -5.53
CA ASP A 169 -9.52 -14.44 -5.72
C ASP A 169 -10.38 -14.82 -4.50
N GLU A 170 -10.19 -16.01 -3.94
CA GLU A 170 -10.88 -16.44 -2.73
C GLU A 170 -10.59 -15.54 -1.52
N ILE A 171 -9.33 -15.20 -1.32
CA ILE A 171 -8.90 -14.30 -0.23
C ILE A 171 -9.53 -12.92 -0.42
N ALA A 172 -9.40 -12.32 -1.61
CA ALA A 172 -9.95 -11.01 -1.90
C ALA A 172 -11.50 -10.99 -1.79
N SER A 173 -12.15 -12.07 -2.22
CA SER A 173 -13.60 -12.23 -2.10
C SER A 173 -14.05 -12.36 -0.63
N THR A 174 -13.31 -13.09 0.19
CA THR A 174 -13.57 -13.19 1.64
C THR A 174 -13.46 -11.81 2.31
N VAL A 175 -12.41 -11.05 2.00
CA VAL A 175 -12.23 -9.67 2.51
C VAL A 175 -13.39 -8.78 2.07
N ARG A 176 -13.76 -8.80 0.78
CA ARG A 176 -14.91 -8.05 0.25
C ARG A 176 -16.20 -8.39 0.99
N ASP A 177 -16.51 -9.66 1.17
CA ASP A 177 -17.77 -10.10 1.77
C ASP A 177 -17.85 -9.68 3.24
N ASN A 178 -16.75 -9.78 3.98
CA ASN A 178 -16.68 -9.34 5.37
C ASN A 178 -16.81 -7.81 5.51
N LEU A 179 -16.16 -7.04 4.62
CA LEU A 179 -16.26 -5.56 4.64
C LEU A 179 -17.67 -5.07 4.31
N ASN A 180 -18.40 -5.77 3.45
CA ASN A 180 -19.74 -5.38 3.03
C ASN A 180 -20.85 -5.93 3.93
N LYS A 181 -20.56 -6.93 4.77
CA LYS A 181 -21.55 -7.56 5.66
C LYS A 181 -22.08 -6.57 6.68
N ASP A 182 -21.18 -5.82 7.31
CA ASP A 182 -21.51 -4.80 8.29
C ASP A 182 -21.28 -3.44 7.63
N LYS A 183 -22.34 -2.71 7.34
CA LYS A 183 -22.23 -1.35 6.80
C LYS A 183 -21.38 -0.51 7.74
N LEU A 184 -20.18 -0.13 7.31
CA LEU A 184 -19.24 0.63 8.13
C LEU A 184 -19.72 2.07 8.41
N PHE A 185 -20.52 2.61 7.49
CA PHE A 185 -21.06 3.97 7.53
C PHE A 185 -22.52 3.96 7.06
N GLN A 186 -23.26 5.03 7.35
CA GLN A 186 -24.63 5.22 6.85
C GLN A 186 -24.63 5.18 5.30
N ASP A 187 -23.64 5.83 4.69
CA ASP A 187 -23.42 5.85 3.23
C ASP A 187 -22.28 4.88 2.86
N HIS A 188 -22.44 3.62 3.26
CA HIS A 188 -21.43 2.60 3.00
C HIS A 188 -21.21 2.41 1.50
N HIS A 189 -19.98 2.59 1.06
CA HIS A 189 -19.54 2.33 -0.30
C HIS A 189 -19.14 0.87 -0.45
N TYR A 190 -19.88 0.13 -1.28
CA TYR A 190 -19.60 -1.27 -1.58
C TYR A 190 -18.13 -1.46 -1.99
N PHE A 191 -17.48 -2.41 -1.33
CA PHE A 191 -16.10 -2.80 -1.60
C PHE A 191 -16.08 -3.96 -2.61
N GLY A 192 -15.29 -3.87 -3.68
CA GLY A 192 -15.24 -4.85 -4.76
C GLY A 192 -13.98 -5.70 -4.76
N VAL A 193 -13.93 -6.65 -5.69
CA VAL A 193 -12.70 -7.33 -6.12
C VAL A 193 -12.52 -7.07 -7.60
N LYS A 194 -11.34 -6.54 -7.98
CA LYS A 194 -10.97 -6.30 -9.37
C LYS A 194 -9.78 -7.17 -9.74
N ASN A 195 -10.01 -8.16 -10.58
CA ASN A 195 -8.95 -8.91 -11.21
C ASN A 195 -8.54 -8.22 -12.51
N THR A 196 -7.30 -7.81 -12.60
CA THR A 196 -6.76 -7.13 -13.78
C THR A 196 -6.31 -8.11 -14.86
N GLU A 197 -6.17 -9.41 -14.52
CA GLU A 197 -5.59 -10.43 -15.40
C GLU A 197 -4.30 -9.90 -16.07
N THR A 198 -3.45 -9.29 -15.25
CA THR A 198 -2.36 -8.38 -15.63
C THR A 198 -1.46 -8.94 -16.73
N LYS A 199 -1.06 -10.21 -16.62
CA LYS A 199 -0.18 -10.84 -17.61
C LYS A 199 -0.78 -10.84 -19.01
N ALA A 200 -2.10 -10.96 -19.12
CA ALA A 200 -2.80 -11.11 -20.41
C ALA A 200 -3.38 -9.78 -20.92
N LYS A 201 -3.71 -8.85 -20.03
CA LYS A 201 -4.58 -7.71 -20.38
C LYS A 201 -4.01 -6.32 -20.07
N ASP A 202 -2.98 -6.21 -19.23
CA ASP A 202 -2.52 -4.88 -18.75
C ASP A 202 -0.99 -4.77 -18.69
N GLU A 203 -0.38 -4.33 -19.80
CA GLU A 203 1.08 -4.13 -19.89
C GLU A 203 1.59 -3.09 -18.88
N GLN A 204 0.81 -2.06 -18.58
CA GLN A 204 1.22 -1.04 -17.62
C GLN A 204 1.21 -1.58 -16.19
N GLN A 205 0.23 -2.42 -15.85
CA GLN A 205 0.16 -3.07 -14.55
C GLN A 205 1.27 -4.11 -14.35
N GLN A 206 1.83 -4.68 -15.43
CA GLN A 206 3.00 -5.57 -15.37
C GLN A 206 4.26 -4.89 -14.79
N LEU A 207 4.27 -3.57 -14.69
CA LEU A 207 5.36 -2.79 -14.11
C LEU A 207 5.16 -2.53 -12.60
N SER A 208 4.04 -2.97 -12.02
CA SER A 208 3.62 -2.67 -10.64
C SER A 208 4.33 -3.54 -9.59
N LEU A 209 4.22 -3.09 -8.33
CA LEU A 209 4.69 -3.82 -7.15
C LEU A 209 3.98 -5.17 -7.00
N THR A 210 2.66 -5.19 -7.13
CA THR A 210 1.87 -6.42 -6.93
C THR A 210 2.19 -7.47 -7.98
N PHE A 211 2.32 -7.07 -9.24
CA PHE A 211 2.71 -7.99 -10.30
C PHE A 211 4.14 -8.53 -10.12
N PHE A 212 5.09 -7.67 -9.71
CA PHE A 212 6.42 -8.13 -9.33
C PHE A 212 6.37 -9.18 -8.21
N ALA A 213 5.55 -8.97 -7.19
CA ALA A 213 5.40 -9.92 -6.09
C ALA A 213 4.82 -11.26 -6.59
N VAL A 214 3.68 -11.25 -7.32
CA VAL A 214 3.03 -12.49 -7.75
C VAL A 214 3.87 -13.30 -8.74
N THR A 215 4.64 -12.63 -9.61
CA THR A 215 5.58 -13.31 -10.53
C THR A 215 6.80 -13.92 -9.82
N ASN A 216 7.06 -13.50 -8.58
CA ASN A 216 8.07 -14.09 -7.70
C ASN A 216 7.44 -15.01 -6.63
N ASN A 217 6.26 -15.55 -6.88
CA ASN A 217 5.55 -16.46 -5.98
C ASN A 217 5.28 -15.86 -4.58
N LYS A 218 4.99 -14.57 -4.52
CA LYS A 218 4.58 -13.88 -3.29
C LYS A 218 3.13 -13.40 -3.44
N PRO A 219 2.19 -13.88 -2.61
CA PRO A 219 0.82 -13.37 -2.60
C PRO A 219 0.81 -11.87 -2.35
N ALA A 220 0.17 -11.11 -3.23
CA ALA A 220 0.11 -9.67 -3.12
C ALA A 220 -1.26 -9.13 -3.56
N PHE A 221 -1.73 -8.12 -2.85
CA PHE A 221 -3.01 -7.46 -3.05
C PHE A 221 -2.79 -5.94 -2.99
N ALA A 222 -3.42 -5.19 -3.89
CA ALA A 222 -3.56 -3.76 -3.68
C ALA A 222 -4.93 -3.46 -3.07
N ILE A 223 -4.95 -2.60 -2.05
CA ILE A 223 -6.18 -2.11 -1.42
C ILE A 223 -6.37 -0.68 -1.89
N GLU A 224 -7.46 -0.44 -2.57
CA GLU A 224 -7.80 0.85 -3.17
C GLU A 224 -9.01 1.45 -2.48
N THR A 225 -8.84 2.46 -1.61
CA THR A 225 -9.98 3.29 -1.22
C THR A 225 -10.30 4.30 -2.32
N SER A 226 -11.54 4.80 -2.38
CA SER A 226 -11.88 5.74 -3.44
C SER A 226 -11.34 7.14 -3.18
N LYS A 227 -10.70 7.77 -4.19
CA LYS A 227 -10.38 9.21 -4.18
C LYS A 227 -11.63 10.09 -4.09
N ASN A 228 -12.80 9.55 -4.44
CA ASN A 228 -14.07 10.24 -4.34
C ASN A 228 -14.63 10.27 -2.90
N ILE A 229 -14.11 9.47 -1.98
CA ILE A 229 -14.29 9.65 -0.54
C ILE A 229 -13.35 10.78 -0.12
N THR A 230 -13.91 11.95 0.23
CA THR A 230 -13.10 13.12 0.60
C THR A 230 -12.69 13.14 2.06
N ASP A 231 -13.36 12.38 2.90
CA ASP A 231 -13.08 12.24 4.32
C ASP A 231 -11.91 11.28 4.55
N LEU A 232 -10.81 11.80 5.12
CA LEU A 232 -9.62 11.01 5.40
C LEU A 232 -9.87 9.95 6.47
N THR A 233 -10.69 10.27 7.48
CA THR A 233 -11.01 9.32 8.56
C THR A 233 -11.73 8.10 8.00
N GLU A 234 -12.69 8.33 7.11
CA GLU A 234 -13.43 7.28 6.44
C GLU A 234 -12.51 6.39 5.59
N LYS A 235 -11.61 6.99 4.80
CA LYS A 235 -10.59 6.23 4.04
C LYS A 235 -9.71 5.37 4.94
N VAL A 236 -9.20 5.95 6.02
CA VAL A 236 -8.35 5.23 6.98
C VAL A 236 -9.10 4.07 7.62
N ILE A 237 -10.38 4.23 7.98
CA ILE A 237 -11.20 3.14 8.51
C ILE A 237 -11.36 2.02 7.48
N TYR A 238 -11.67 2.32 6.21
CA TYR A 238 -11.78 1.30 5.16
C TYR A 238 -10.45 0.53 4.98
N GLN A 239 -9.33 1.24 4.93
CA GLN A 239 -8.01 0.62 4.82
C GLN A 239 -7.70 -0.28 6.02
N LEU A 240 -7.90 0.22 7.24
CA LEU A 240 -7.63 -0.54 8.46
C LEU A 240 -8.52 -1.78 8.58
N LYS A 241 -9.81 -1.66 8.26
CA LYS A 241 -10.74 -2.80 8.24
C LYS A 241 -10.29 -3.86 7.22
N SER A 242 -9.85 -3.41 6.04
CA SER A 242 -9.30 -4.33 5.03
C SER A 242 -8.06 -5.05 5.57
N ILE A 243 -7.11 -4.31 6.16
CA ILE A 243 -5.89 -4.89 6.73
C ILE A 243 -6.22 -5.89 7.85
N GLU A 244 -7.19 -5.57 8.72
CA GLU A 244 -7.63 -6.48 9.79
C GLU A 244 -8.17 -7.81 9.24
N GLU A 245 -8.91 -7.79 8.13
CA GLU A 245 -9.39 -9.02 7.50
C GLU A 245 -8.24 -9.87 6.95
N PHE A 246 -7.25 -9.25 6.30
CA PHE A 246 -6.05 -9.97 5.87
C PHE A 246 -5.28 -10.56 7.07
N MET A 247 -5.13 -9.81 8.16
CA MET A 247 -4.49 -10.33 9.38
C MET A 247 -5.25 -11.54 9.94
N ARG A 248 -6.60 -11.52 9.96
CA ARG A 248 -7.43 -12.67 10.40
C ARG A 248 -7.24 -13.89 9.50
N ILE A 249 -7.26 -13.71 8.17
CA ILE A 249 -7.02 -14.80 7.21
C ILE A 249 -5.64 -15.42 7.40
N MET A 250 -4.63 -14.60 7.77
CA MET A 250 -3.26 -15.06 8.04
C MET A 250 -3.06 -15.60 9.45
N ASP A 251 -4.11 -15.71 10.27
CA ASP A 251 -4.00 -16.12 11.68
C ASP A 251 -3.02 -15.24 12.49
N ILE A 252 -2.99 -13.94 12.16
CA ILE A 252 -2.27 -12.90 12.89
C ILE A 252 -3.19 -12.33 13.97
N GLU A 253 -2.83 -12.54 15.25
CA GLU A 253 -3.59 -12.01 16.35
C GLU A 253 -3.11 -10.62 16.76
N PHE A 254 -4.05 -9.71 16.94
CA PHE A 254 -3.77 -8.32 17.26
C PHE A 254 -4.78 -7.75 18.26
N SER A 255 -4.42 -6.64 18.87
CA SER A 255 -5.33 -5.77 19.62
C SER A 255 -5.05 -4.32 19.25
N ARG A 256 -6.03 -3.46 19.49
CA ARG A 256 -5.93 -2.01 19.35
C ARG A 256 -6.51 -1.33 20.58
N ASN A 257 -6.03 -0.15 20.89
CA ASN A 257 -6.43 0.62 22.07
C ASN A 257 -7.52 1.66 21.78
N PHE A 258 -8.29 1.45 20.70
CA PHE A 258 -9.39 2.31 20.26
C PHE A 258 -10.50 1.45 19.61
N ASP A 259 -11.71 2.01 19.50
CA ASP A 259 -12.80 1.39 18.75
C ASP A 259 -12.80 1.89 17.29
N ILE A 260 -12.45 0.99 16.34
CA ILE A 260 -12.42 1.31 14.91
C ILE A 260 -13.82 1.64 14.35
N ASN A 261 -14.89 1.23 15.01
CA ASN A 261 -16.26 1.55 14.63
C ASN A 261 -16.69 2.93 15.15
N ASN A 262 -15.93 3.52 16.06
CA ASN A 262 -16.17 4.87 16.56
C ASN A 262 -15.44 5.89 15.69
N TYR A 263 -16.13 6.40 14.66
CA TYR A 263 -15.59 7.40 13.74
C TYR A 263 -14.93 8.60 14.45
N LYS A 264 -15.59 9.16 15.48
CA LYS A 264 -15.05 10.32 16.20
C LYS A 264 -13.77 10.01 16.97
N GLU A 265 -13.65 8.81 17.48
CA GLU A 265 -12.43 8.37 18.16
C GLU A 265 -11.27 8.24 17.16
N VAL A 266 -11.50 7.57 16.02
CA VAL A 266 -10.49 7.46 14.96
C VAL A 266 -10.10 8.85 14.44
N GLN A 267 -11.07 9.73 14.20
CA GLN A 267 -10.81 11.11 13.76
C GLN A 267 -9.90 11.86 14.74
N LYS A 268 -10.21 11.80 16.05
CA LYS A 268 -9.41 12.45 17.10
C LYS A 268 -7.98 11.89 17.19
N LEU A 269 -7.77 10.62 16.86
CA LEU A 269 -6.44 10.01 16.87
C LEU A 269 -5.62 10.33 15.61
N LEU A 270 -6.30 10.72 14.51
CA LEU A 270 -5.67 11.15 13.26
C LEU A 270 -5.20 12.60 13.30
N PHE A 271 -5.93 13.46 14.01
CA PHE A 271 -5.73 14.91 14.06
C PHE A 271 -5.50 15.38 15.51
#